data_42d1397915e47d1d1d4c51bb7e283102
#
_entry.id   42d1397915e47d1d1d4c51bb7e283102
#
_cell.length_a   1.000
_cell.length_b   1.000
_cell.length_c   1.000
_cell.angle_alpha   90.00
_cell.angle_beta   90.00
_cell.angle_gamma   90.00
#
_symmetry.space_group_name_H-M   'P 1'
#
loop_
_entity.id
_entity.type
_entity.pdbx_description
1 polymer ?
#
loop_
_entity_poly.entity_id
_entity_poly.type
_entity_poly.pdbx_seq_one_letter_code
_entity_poly.pdbx_strand_id
1 'polypeptide(L)'
;ERNKIQDFQFEVLKRKSDMLPLLESYRKNKNLTFRIPMPEVLDYCVLEYSFALWQWGTSVSTIPSKSADDQALFDHLMEISGPDYFAENQPNISFFVQAARELGYYGYDVKPFKKYLTIDSAHGYLNRIMLPGELVDKVDFRPALYHKIYNFLKDNDPKMIFIYGEIDPWSAAMVPAFKGKKNEQIYIQPRGSHRARIGNMPEDMKERILTQMNKWLAE
;
A
#
# COMPACT_ATOMS: atom_id res chain seq x y z
N GLU A 1 -7.16 12.65 12.95
CA GLU A 1 -7.27 11.40 12.17
C GLU A 1 -6.14 10.42 12.54
N ARG A 2 -4.87 10.85 12.49
CA ARG A 2 -3.69 10.01 12.79
C ARG A 2 -3.78 9.31 14.15
N ASN A 3 -4.17 10.03 15.21
CA ASN A 3 -4.29 9.44 16.55
C ASN A 3 -5.35 8.33 16.61
N LYS A 4 -6.49 8.49 15.92
CA LYS A 4 -7.54 7.47 15.90
C LYS A 4 -7.06 6.18 15.21
N ILE A 5 -6.31 6.30 14.13
CA ILE A 5 -5.69 5.18 13.41
C ILE A 5 -4.72 4.44 14.33
N GLN A 6 -3.79 5.16 14.94
CA GLN A 6 -2.78 4.59 15.81
C GLN A 6 -3.40 3.98 17.09
N ASP A 7 -4.42 4.62 17.65
CA ASP A 7 -5.17 4.11 18.78
C ASP A 7 -5.84 2.75 18.48
N PHE A 8 -6.41 2.60 17.29
CA PHE A 8 -6.97 1.34 16.82
C PHE A 8 -5.88 0.25 16.71
N GLN A 9 -4.76 0.56 16.08
CA GLN A 9 -3.63 -0.37 15.96
C GLN A 9 -3.13 -0.83 17.34
N PHE A 10 -3.01 0.09 18.30
CA PHE A 10 -2.65 -0.26 19.67
C PHE A 10 -3.68 -1.15 20.36
N GLU A 11 -4.98 -0.89 20.14
CA GLU A 11 -6.03 -1.66 20.79
C GLU A 11 -6.05 -3.10 20.28
N VAL A 12 -5.91 -3.32 18.98
CA VAL A 12 -5.75 -4.66 18.38
C VAL A 12 -4.52 -5.38 18.96
N LEU A 13 -3.37 -4.71 19.01
CA LEU A 13 -2.13 -5.32 19.52
C LEU A 13 -2.19 -5.66 21.01
N LYS A 14 -2.87 -4.87 21.82
CA LYS A 14 -3.08 -5.18 23.24
C LYS A 14 -3.92 -6.44 23.47
N ARG A 15 -4.88 -6.68 22.56
CA ARG A 15 -5.76 -7.86 22.59
C ARG A 15 -5.27 -8.98 21.66
N LYS A 16 -3.96 -9.04 21.40
CA LYS A 16 -3.36 -10.02 20.47
C LYS A 16 -3.79 -11.46 20.80
N SER A 17 -3.84 -11.84 22.08
CA SER A 17 -4.28 -13.18 22.52
C SER A 17 -5.69 -13.54 22.05
N ASP A 18 -6.58 -12.55 22.01
CA ASP A 18 -7.98 -12.73 21.62
C ASP A 18 -8.16 -12.64 20.11
N MET A 19 -7.29 -11.88 19.41
CA MET A 19 -7.27 -11.77 17.95
C MET A 19 -6.73 -13.03 17.26
N LEU A 20 -5.77 -13.74 17.85
CA LEU A 20 -5.12 -14.89 17.22
C LEU A 20 -6.07 -16.06 16.90
N PRO A 21 -7.02 -16.47 17.76
CA PRO A 21 -8.01 -17.49 17.43
C PRO A 21 -8.93 -17.08 16.27
N LEU A 22 -9.30 -15.79 16.19
CA LEU A 22 -10.10 -15.23 15.09
C LEU A 22 -9.32 -15.27 13.77
N LEU A 23 -8.05 -14.88 13.81
CA LEU A 23 -7.17 -14.91 12.64
C LEU A 23 -6.91 -16.33 12.15
N GLU A 24 -6.77 -17.30 13.05
CA GLU A 24 -6.62 -18.72 12.68
C GLU A 24 -7.89 -19.26 12.03
N SER A 25 -9.08 -18.86 12.51
CA SER A 25 -10.36 -19.19 11.89
C SER A 25 -10.50 -18.57 10.49
N TYR A 26 -10.12 -17.30 10.35
CA TYR A 26 -10.08 -16.59 9.06
C TYR A 26 -9.17 -17.31 8.06
N ARG A 27 -7.92 -17.63 8.48
CA ARG A 27 -6.95 -18.38 7.68
C ARG A 27 -7.51 -19.68 7.14
N LYS A 28 -8.15 -20.48 8.02
CA LYS A 28 -8.75 -21.78 7.64
C LYS A 28 -9.90 -21.59 6.66
N ASN A 29 -10.79 -20.65 6.92
CA ASN A 29 -11.97 -20.39 6.08
C ASN A 29 -11.58 -19.94 4.66
N LYS A 30 -10.49 -19.20 4.52
CA LYS A 30 -9.97 -18.74 3.23
C LYS A 30 -8.89 -19.64 2.63
N ASN A 31 -8.54 -20.72 3.29
CA ASN A 31 -7.46 -21.65 2.87
C ASN A 31 -6.14 -20.93 2.58
N LEU A 32 -5.75 -19.99 3.48
CA LEU A 32 -4.50 -19.25 3.35
C LEU A 32 -3.35 -20.02 3.99
N THR A 33 -2.17 -19.94 3.36
CA THR A 33 -0.92 -20.48 3.89
C THR A 33 0.12 -19.37 4.05
N PHE A 34 0.89 -19.43 5.15
CA PHE A 34 1.89 -18.42 5.47
C PHE A 34 3.21 -19.09 5.85
N ARG A 35 4.33 -18.50 5.43
CA ARG A 35 5.68 -18.93 5.84
C ARG A 35 6.09 -18.47 7.23
N ILE A 36 5.35 -17.54 7.80
CA ILE A 36 5.62 -16.96 9.12
C ILE A 36 4.56 -17.39 10.13
N PRO A 37 4.88 -17.39 11.43
CA PRO A 37 3.92 -17.72 12.48
C PRO A 37 2.74 -16.74 12.53
N MET A 38 1.57 -17.22 12.92
CA MET A 38 0.34 -16.41 12.98
C MET A 38 0.46 -15.11 13.82
N PRO A 39 1.22 -15.08 14.95
CA PRO A 39 1.46 -13.82 15.65
C PRO A 39 2.16 -12.75 14.80
N GLU A 40 3.11 -13.16 13.95
CA GLU A 40 3.78 -12.24 13.02
C GLU A 40 2.85 -11.81 11.87
N VAL A 41 1.98 -12.71 11.38
CA VAL A 41 0.94 -12.35 10.39
C VAL A 41 0.05 -11.24 10.93
N LEU A 42 -0.40 -11.35 12.19
CA LEU A 42 -1.20 -10.31 12.83
C LEU A 42 -0.43 -8.99 12.95
N ASP A 43 0.86 -9.06 13.31
CA ASP A 43 1.71 -7.87 13.38
C ASP A 43 1.75 -7.15 12.03
N TYR A 44 1.94 -7.86 10.93
CA TYR A 44 1.93 -7.27 9.60
C TYR A 44 0.57 -6.71 9.18
N CYS A 45 -0.54 -7.37 9.52
CA CYS A 45 -1.87 -6.80 9.30
C CYS A 45 -2.03 -5.45 10.02
N VAL A 46 -1.58 -5.35 11.26
CA VAL A 46 -1.66 -4.12 12.05
C VAL A 46 -0.71 -3.04 11.52
N LEU A 47 0.51 -3.39 11.10
CA LEU A 47 1.46 -2.44 10.52
C LEU A 47 0.99 -1.91 9.16
N GLU A 48 0.35 -2.76 8.34
CA GLU A 48 -0.23 -2.39 7.05
C GLU A 48 -1.47 -1.49 7.19
N TYR A 49 -2.19 -1.58 8.30
CA TYR A 49 -3.49 -0.95 8.49
C TYR A 49 -3.54 0.54 8.12
N SER A 50 -2.60 1.35 8.60
CA SER A 50 -2.58 2.78 8.30
C SER A 50 -2.33 3.06 6.81
N PHE A 51 -1.51 2.24 6.17
CA PHE A 51 -1.20 2.35 4.75
C PHE A 51 -2.42 2.00 3.90
N ALA A 52 -3.01 0.83 4.13
CA ALA A 52 -4.18 0.34 3.41
C ALA A 52 -5.41 1.25 3.60
N LEU A 53 -5.64 1.78 4.80
CA LEU A 53 -6.75 2.69 5.07
C LEU A 53 -6.71 3.93 4.16
N TRP A 54 -5.54 4.58 4.04
CA TRP A 54 -5.37 5.74 3.18
C TRP A 54 -5.32 5.35 1.70
N GLN A 55 -4.66 4.26 1.36
CA GLN A 55 -4.59 3.77 -0.01
C GLN A 55 -5.98 3.56 -0.62
N TRP A 56 -6.89 2.98 0.12
CA TRP A 56 -8.24 2.70 -0.38
C TRP A 56 -9.24 3.83 -0.13
N GLY A 57 -8.86 4.87 0.61
CA GLY A 57 -9.69 6.02 0.93
C GLY A 57 -10.81 5.69 1.90
N THR A 58 -10.57 4.75 2.80
CA THR A 58 -11.54 4.39 3.84
C THR A 58 -11.66 5.52 4.85
N SER A 59 -12.89 5.87 5.22
CA SER A 59 -13.13 6.96 6.16
C SER A 59 -12.65 6.62 7.57
N VAL A 60 -11.89 7.52 8.18
CA VAL A 60 -11.48 7.40 9.60
C VAL A 60 -12.70 7.33 10.55
N SER A 61 -13.89 7.77 10.12
CA SER A 61 -15.12 7.66 10.91
C SER A 61 -15.57 6.22 11.12
N THR A 62 -15.24 5.30 10.19
CA THR A 62 -15.63 3.88 10.28
C THR A 62 -14.81 3.07 11.28
N ILE A 63 -13.68 3.60 11.75
CA ILE A 63 -12.84 2.93 12.73
C ILE A 63 -13.63 2.68 14.02
N PRO A 64 -13.73 1.43 14.50
CA PRO A 64 -14.44 1.11 15.75
C PRO A 64 -13.90 1.88 16.95
N SER A 65 -14.75 2.06 17.97
CA SER A 65 -14.32 2.66 19.22
C SER A 65 -13.39 1.71 19.99
N LYS A 66 -12.61 2.26 20.94
CA LYS A 66 -11.75 1.45 21.82
C LYS A 66 -12.54 0.46 22.72
N SER A 67 -13.83 0.71 22.92
CA SER A 67 -14.73 -0.14 23.70
C SER A 67 -15.48 -1.18 22.84
N ALA A 68 -15.22 -1.23 21.55
CA ALA A 68 -15.78 -2.27 20.68
C ALA A 68 -15.28 -3.65 21.14
N ASP A 69 -16.08 -4.68 20.89
CA ASP A 69 -15.70 -6.06 21.17
C ASP A 69 -14.59 -6.54 20.21
N ASP A 70 -14.00 -7.68 20.54
CA ASP A 70 -12.87 -8.23 19.79
C ASP A 70 -13.26 -8.61 18.36
N GLN A 71 -14.48 -9.09 18.15
CA GLN A 71 -14.97 -9.44 16.82
C GLN A 71 -15.09 -8.21 15.93
N ALA A 72 -15.66 -7.11 16.44
CA ALA A 72 -15.80 -5.87 15.67
C ALA A 72 -14.44 -5.23 15.32
N LEU A 73 -13.47 -5.29 16.24
CA LEU A 73 -12.10 -4.83 15.95
C LEU A 73 -11.43 -5.72 14.90
N PHE A 74 -11.58 -7.03 15.05
CA PHE A 74 -11.01 -8.00 14.12
C PHE A 74 -11.60 -7.87 12.72
N ASP A 75 -12.91 -7.82 12.59
CA ASP A 75 -13.60 -7.71 11.29
C ASP A 75 -13.17 -6.44 10.56
N HIS A 76 -13.08 -5.32 11.27
CA HIS A 76 -12.58 -4.07 10.69
C HIS A 76 -11.11 -4.16 10.25
N LEU A 77 -10.24 -4.80 11.05
CA LEU A 77 -8.85 -5.03 10.64
C LEU A 77 -8.78 -5.87 9.36
N MET A 78 -9.57 -6.96 9.29
CA MET A 78 -9.58 -7.85 8.12
C MET A 78 -10.14 -7.17 6.87
N GLU A 79 -11.13 -6.29 7.02
CA GLU A 79 -11.67 -5.49 5.91
C GLU A 79 -10.61 -4.55 5.33
N ILE A 80 -9.79 -3.91 6.17
CA ILE A 80 -8.84 -2.89 5.74
C ILE A 80 -7.50 -3.49 5.31
N SER A 81 -6.93 -4.36 6.13
CA SER A 81 -5.56 -4.87 5.96
C SER A 81 -5.45 -6.37 6.30
N GLY A 82 -6.43 -7.15 5.85
CA GLY A 82 -6.41 -8.59 6.02
C GLY A 82 -5.15 -9.26 5.42
N PRO A 83 -4.82 -10.46 5.88
CA PRO A 83 -3.54 -11.13 5.61
C PRO A 83 -3.42 -11.72 4.21
N ASP A 84 -4.43 -11.59 3.36
CA ASP A 84 -4.50 -12.24 2.05
C ASP A 84 -3.26 -11.91 1.17
N TYR A 85 -2.71 -10.69 1.29
CA TYR A 85 -1.50 -10.27 0.57
C TYR A 85 -0.21 -10.92 1.07
N PHE A 86 -0.20 -11.42 2.31
CA PHE A 86 0.95 -12.07 2.92
C PHE A 86 0.94 -13.59 2.72
N ALA A 87 -0.13 -14.13 2.14
CA ALA A 87 -0.26 -15.55 1.89
C ALA A 87 0.64 -16.03 0.75
N GLU A 88 1.15 -17.25 0.84
CA GLU A 88 2.00 -17.84 -0.19
C GLU A 88 1.27 -18.07 -1.51
N ASN A 89 -0.05 -18.26 -1.46
CA ASN A 89 -0.92 -18.50 -2.62
C ASN A 89 -1.60 -17.21 -3.16
N GLN A 90 -1.12 -16.01 -2.78
CA GLN A 90 -1.66 -14.74 -3.26
C GLN A 90 -1.36 -14.53 -4.76
N PRO A 91 -2.23 -13.82 -5.52
CA PRO A 91 -2.15 -13.74 -6.99
C PRO A 91 -1.09 -12.76 -7.52
N ASN A 92 -0.54 -11.88 -6.67
CA ASN A 92 0.31 -10.76 -7.11
C ASN A 92 1.83 -11.06 -7.03
N ILE A 93 2.23 -12.32 -7.07
CA ILE A 93 3.64 -12.75 -6.92
C ILE A 93 4.56 -12.02 -7.91
N SER A 94 4.18 -11.89 -9.18
CA SER A 94 5.00 -11.25 -10.21
C SER A 94 5.28 -9.77 -9.87
N PHE A 95 4.30 -9.06 -9.33
CA PHE A 95 4.48 -7.69 -8.85
C PHE A 95 5.50 -7.62 -7.70
N PHE A 96 5.40 -8.52 -6.72
CA PHE A 96 6.34 -8.52 -5.59
C PHE A 96 7.76 -8.89 -6.00
N VAL A 97 7.92 -9.80 -6.96
CA VAL A 97 9.24 -10.11 -7.54
C VAL A 97 9.82 -8.88 -8.25
N GLN A 98 9.02 -8.15 -9.03
CA GLN A 98 9.46 -6.92 -9.67
C GLN A 98 9.79 -5.83 -8.64
N ALA A 99 8.96 -5.66 -7.61
CA ALA A 99 9.22 -4.72 -6.53
C ALA A 99 10.53 -5.03 -5.81
N ALA A 100 10.78 -6.30 -5.46
CA ALA A 100 12.00 -6.72 -4.79
C ALA A 100 13.25 -6.53 -5.67
N ARG A 101 13.11 -6.67 -7.00
CA ARG A 101 14.23 -6.61 -7.92
C ARG A 101 14.54 -5.22 -8.45
N GLU A 102 13.53 -4.40 -8.73
CA GLU A 102 13.70 -3.20 -9.53
C GLU A 102 13.10 -1.92 -8.93
N LEU A 103 11.93 -2.01 -8.29
CA LEU A 103 11.16 -0.83 -7.91
C LEU A 103 11.41 -0.41 -6.46
N GLY A 104 11.75 -1.35 -5.59
CA GLY A 104 11.69 -1.18 -4.16
C GLY A 104 10.24 -1.33 -3.63
N TYR A 105 10.11 -1.29 -2.33
CA TYR A 105 8.84 -1.38 -1.64
C TYR A 105 8.89 -0.59 -0.33
N TYR A 106 7.75 -0.16 0.20
CA TYR A 106 7.72 0.59 1.45
C TYR A 106 8.08 -0.29 2.65
N GLY A 107 8.46 0.34 3.74
CA GLY A 107 8.71 -0.30 5.02
C GLY A 107 7.74 0.16 6.08
N TYR A 108 7.73 -0.55 7.21
CA TYR A 108 6.91 -0.19 8.36
C TYR A 108 7.77 0.37 9.50
N ASP A 109 7.28 1.44 10.14
CA ASP A 109 7.88 1.91 11.39
C ASP A 109 7.34 1.07 12.56
N VAL A 110 8.16 0.16 13.05
CA VAL A 110 7.82 -0.71 14.18
C VAL A 110 7.99 -0.04 15.54
N LYS A 111 8.70 1.10 15.61
CA LYS A 111 9.07 1.75 16.88
C LYS A 111 7.88 2.08 17.78
N PRO A 112 6.77 2.66 17.27
CA PRO A 112 5.62 2.99 18.13
C PRO A 112 5.01 1.77 18.80
N PHE A 113 5.09 0.61 18.15
CA PHE A 113 4.39 -0.62 18.53
C PHE A 113 5.29 -1.68 19.15
N LYS A 114 6.61 -1.42 19.27
CA LYS A 114 7.64 -2.40 19.66
C LYS A 114 7.29 -3.23 20.89
N LYS A 115 6.61 -2.65 21.86
CA LYS A 115 6.21 -3.34 23.11
C LYS A 115 5.21 -4.49 22.87
N TYR A 116 4.44 -4.42 21.81
CA TYR A 116 3.30 -5.33 21.52
C TYR A 116 3.56 -6.25 20.34
N LEU A 117 4.55 -5.91 19.50
CA LEU A 117 4.90 -6.73 18.33
C LEU A 117 5.67 -7.98 18.75
N THR A 118 5.48 -9.06 18.00
CA THR A 118 6.29 -10.28 18.05
C THR A 118 7.59 -10.07 17.29
N ILE A 119 7.53 -9.29 16.19
CA ILE A 119 8.70 -8.99 15.37
C ILE A 119 9.50 -7.83 15.96
N ASP A 120 10.83 -7.92 15.86
CA ASP A 120 11.74 -6.84 16.25
C ASP A 120 11.95 -5.81 15.13
N SER A 121 11.81 -6.22 13.89
CA SER A 121 12.02 -5.43 12.68
C SER A 121 11.16 -5.89 11.52
N ALA A 122 10.70 -4.96 10.71
CA ALA A 122 10.06 -5.22 9.43
C ALA A 122 11.03 -5.09 8.24
N HIS A 123 12.33 -4.94 8.50
CA HIS A 123 13.32 -4.86 7.42
C HIS A 123 13.34 -6.15 6.60
N GLY A 124 13.36 -6.02 5.27
CA GLY A 124 13.42 -7.16 4.35
C GLY A 124 12.16 -8.04 4.31
N TYR A 125 11.04 -7.57 4.89
CA TYR A 125 9.80 -8.36 4.91
C TYR A 125 9.30 -8.73 3.52
N LEU A 126 9.50 -7.86 2.52
CA LEU A 126 9.13 -8.13 1.13
C LEU A 126 9.74 -9.46 0.64
N ASN A 127 11.05 -9.63 0.79
CA ASN A 127 11.73 -10.85 0.38
C ASN A 127 11.31 -12.05 1.23
N ARG A 128 11.21 -11.86 2.55
CA ARG A 128 10.91 -12.93 3.51
C ARG A 128 9.49 -13.49 3.38
N ILE A 129 8.52 -12.63 3.06
CA ILE A 129 7.10 -12.97 3.15
C ILE A 129 6.43 -13.02 1.77
N MET A 130 6.70 -12.03 0.91
CA MET A 130 5.92 -11.80 -0.30
C MET A 130 6.47 -12.55 -1.52
N LEU A 131 7.75 -12.95 -1.51
CA LEU A 131 8.35 -13.70 -2.61
C LEU A 131 8.04 -15.21 -2.49
N PRO A 132 8.00 -15.96 -3.60
CA PRO A 132 8.02 -17.41 -3.57
C PRO A 132 9.22 -17.94 -2.76
N GLY A 133 9.03 -19.05 -2.05
CA GLY A 133 10.06 -19.60 -1.16
C GLY A 133 11.40 -19.87 -1.85
N GLU A 134 11.36 -20.31 -3.10
CA GLU A 134 12.54 -20.56 -3.93
C GLU A 134 13.30 -19.30 -4.35
N LEU A 135 12.70 -18.10 -4.23
CA LEU A 135 13.29 -16.81 -4.56
C LEU A 135 13.76 -16.01 -3.34
N VAL A 136 13.42 -16.44 -2.13
CA VAL A 136 13.94 -15.83 -0.90
C VAL A 136 15.46 -15.90 -0.93
N ASP A 137 16.13 -14.80 -0.62
CA ASP A 137 17.59 -14.62 -0.64
C ASP A 137 18.27 -14.77 -2.01
N LYS A 138 17.50 -14.92 -3.10
CA LYS A 138 18.03 -15.03 -4.47
C LYS A 138 17.76 -13.82 -5.35
N VAL A 139 16.98 -12.86 -4.86
CA VAL A 139 16.64 -11.65 -5.60
C VAL A 139 17.51 -10.50 -5.14
N ASP A 140 18.39 -10.05 -6.02
CA ASP A 140 19.17 -8.83 -5.80
C ASP A 140 18.38 -7.60 -6.26
N PHE A 141 18.36 -6.56 -5.44
CA PHE A 141 17.80 -5.28 -5.84
C PHE A 141 18.67 -4.56 -6.85
N ARG A 142 18.16 -4.34 -8.05
CA ARG A 142 18.86 -3.69 -9.18
C ARG A 142 17.95 -2.63 -9.82
N PRO A 143 17.91 -1.40 -9.33
CA PRO A 143 16.98 -0.36 -9.79
C PRO A 143 17.35 0.26 -11.14
N ALA A 144 17.95 -0.50 -12.05
CA ALA A 144 18.41 -0.01 -13.35
C ALA A 144 17.23 0.49 -14.21
N LEU A 145 16.08 -0.20 -14.17
CA LEU A 145 14.87 0.21 -14.90
C LEU A 145 14.33 1.53 -14.35
N TYR A 146 14.26 1.65 -13.03
CA TYR A 146 13.84 2.90 -12.38
C TYR A 146 14.71 4.08 -12.83
N HIS A 147 16.04 3.92 -12.79
CA HIS A 147 16.97 4.98 -13.22
C HIS A 147 16.82 5.32 -14.71
N LYS A 148 16.59 4.32 -15.58
CA LYS A 148 16.34 4.56 -17.00
C LYS A 148 15.07 5.38 -17.22
N ILE A 149 13.97 5.03 -16.56
CA ILE A 149 12.70 5.76 -16.65
C ILE A 149 12.87 7.19 -16.11
N TYR A 150 13.49 7.32 -14.94
CA TYR A 150 13.74 8.63 -14.33
C TYR A 150 14.55 9.55 -15.26
N ASN A 151 15.66 9.05 -15.81
CA ASN A 151 16.50 9.83 -16.71
C ASN A 151 15.79 10.14 -18.03
N PHE A 152 15.03 9.18 -18.59
CA PHE A 152 14.21 9.44 -19.77
C PHE A 152 13.23 10.59 -19.55
N LEU A 153 12.46 10.58 -18.46
CA LEU A 153 11.51 11.65 -18.12
C LEU A 153 12.23 12.97 -17.82
N LYS A 154 13.39 12.92 -17.18
CA LYS A 154 14.19 14.12 -16.91
C LYS A 154 14.71 14.76 -18.18
N ASP A 155 15.22 13.99 -19.14
CA ASP A 155 15.94 14.48 -20.32
C ASP A 155 15.02 14.72 -21.53
N ASN A 156 13.82 14.11 -21.57
CA ASN A 156 12.85 14.23 -22.65
C ASN A 156 11.55 14.89 -22.14
N ASP A 157 10.67 15.27 -23.06
CA ASP A 157 9.36 15.88 -22.78
C ASP A 157 8.24 15.11 -23.50
N PRO A 158 8.00 13.83 -23.14
CA PRO A 158 6.99 13.00 -23.80
C PRO A 158 5.57 13.49 -23.49
N LYS A 159 4.63 13.24 -24.40
CA LYS A 159 3.20 13.49 -24.17
C LYS A 159 2.67 12.49 -23.13
N MET A 160 2.70 12.86 -21.85
CA MET A 160 2.29 12.00 -20.73
C MET A 160 1.44 12.74 -19.72
N ILE A 161 0.43 12.05 -19.21
CA ILE A 161 -0.42 12.52 -18.10
C ILE A 161 -0.25 11.54 -16.94
N PHE A 162 0.14 12.07 -15.79
CA PHE A 162 0.28 11.34 -14.54
C PHE A 162 -0.86 11.73 -13.60
N ILE A 163 -1.54 10.73 -13.04
CA ILE A 163 -2.69 10.92 -12.15
C ILE A 163 -2.39 10.28 -10.81
N TYR A 164 -2.55 11.07 -9.74
CA TYR A 164 -2.28 10.65 -8.37
C TYR A 164 -3.43 11.02 -7.44
N GLY A 165 -3.55 10.31 -6.34
CA GLY A 165 -4.42 10.67 -5.22
C GLY A 165 -3.64 11.41 -4.14
N GLU A 166 -4.20 12.50 -3.59
CA GLU A 166 -3.54 13.30 -2.55
C GLU A 166 -3.27 12.50 -1.27
N ILE A 167 -4.19 11.61 -0.90
CA ILE A 167 -4.07 10.79 0.31
C ILE A 167 -3.55 9.37 0.04
N ASP A 168 -3.26 9.04 -1.22
CA ASP A 168 -2.69 7.74 -1.57
C ASP A 168 -1.22 7.66 -1.12
N PRO A 169 -0.85 6.73 -0.22
CA PRO A 169 0.54 6.58 0.20
C PRO A 169 1.51 6.28 -0.96
N TRP A 170 1.03 5.64 -2.03
CA TRP A 170 1.82 5.38 -3.23
C TRP A 170 2.22 6.65 -3.98
N SER A 171 1.49 7.76 -3.78
CA SER A 171 1.84 9.05 -4.37
C SER A 171 3.14 9.63 -3.82
N ALA A 172 3.70 9.06 -2.75
CA ALA A 172 5.05 9.38 -2.28
C ALA A 172 6.14 9.04 -3.33
N ALA A 173 5.86 8.11 -4.25
CA ALA A 173 6.74 7.71 -5.35
C ALA A 173 6.32 8.32 -6.70
N MET A 174 5.55 9.41 -6.70
CA MET A 174 5.12 10.08 -7.93
C MET A 174 6.31 10.65 -8.72
N VAL A 175 6.10 10.81 -10.02
CA VAL A 175 7.07 11.45 -10.91
C VAL A 175 7.34 12.88 -10.44
N PRO A 176 8.61 13.30 -10.31
CA PRO A 176 8.93 14.68 -9.96
C PRO A 176 8.48 15.66 -11.06
N ALA A 177 8.02 16.85 -10.67
CA ALA A 177 7.76 17.92 -11.60
C ALA A 177 9.08 18.50 -12.13
N PHE A 178 9.55 18.01 -13.26
CA PHE A 178 10.77 18.50 -13.91
C PHE A 178 10.55 19.89 -14.52
N LYS A 179 11.56 20.77 -14.39
CA LYS A 179 11.49 22.11 -14.98
C LYS A 179 11.51 22.06 -16.51
N GLY A 180 10.74 22.94 -17.14
CA GLY A 180 10.74 23.16 -18.60
C GLY A 180 9.91 22.16 -19.39
N LYS A 181 9.22 21.21 -18.75
CA LYS A 181 8.31 20.28 -19.41
C LYS A 181 7.03 20.98 -19.82
N LYS A 182 6.58 20.70 -21.05
CA LYS A 182 5.33 21.24 -21.63
C LYS A 182 4.31 20.13 -21.86
N ASN A 183 4.79 18.91 -22.08
CA ASN A 183 3.97 17.76 -22.45
C ASN A 183 3.80 16.77 -21.29
N GLU A 184 4.62 16.85 -20.24
CA GLU A 184 4.40 16.08 -19.01
C GLU A 184 3.46 16.86 -18.09
N GLN A 185 2.31 16.28 -17.78
CA GLN A 185 1.30 16.90 -16.94
C GLN A 185 0.99 16.01 -15.73
N ILE A 186 1.02 16.60 -14.55
CA ILE A 186 0.77 15.91 -13.29
C ILE A 186 -0.53 16.45 -12.68
N TYR A 187 -1.48 15.56 -12.41
CA TYR A 187 -2.75 15.88 -11.75
C TYR A 187 -2.85 15.11 -10.45
N ILE A 188 -3.10 15.82 -9.35
CA ILE A 188 -3.30 15.24 -8.02
C ILE A 188 -4.75 15.49 -7.63
N GLN A 189 -5.52 14.42 -7.50
CA GLN A 189 -6.92 14.51 -7.08
C GLN A 189 -6.99 14.92 -5.60
N PRO A 190 -7.64 16.06 -5.26
CA PRO A 190 -7.83 16.46 -3.87
C PRO A 190 -8.58 15.37 -3.08
N ARG A 191 -8.03 14.98 -1.94
CA ARG A 191 -8.51 13.87 -1.09
C ARG A 191 -8.67 12.54 -1.85
N GLY A 192 -8.10 12.42 -3.03
CA GLY A 192 -8.11 11.19 -3.84
C GLY A 192 -7.23 10.12 -3.22
N SER A 193 -7.69 8.88 -3.28
CA SER A 193 -6.98 7.67 -2.87
C SER A 193 -6.35 6.98 -4.10
N HIS A 194 -5.88 5.75 -3.95
CA HIS A 194 -5.41 4.90 -5.05
C HIS A 194 -6.48 4.63 -6.13
N ARG A 195 -7.73 5.03 -5.86
CA ARG A 195 -8.85 4.97 -6.80
C ARG A 195 -8.97 6.20 -7.71
N ALA A 196 -8.02 7.15 -7.65
CA ALA A 196 -7.99 8.32 -8.53
C ALA A 196 -7.93 7.89 -10.00
N ARG A 197 -8.87 8.38 -10.81
CA ARG A 197 -8.99 8.10 -12.24
C ARG A 197 -9.56 9.34 -12.93
N ILE A 198 -9.34 9.49 -14.24
CA ILE A 198 -9.92 10.62 -15.02
C ILE A 198 -11.43 10.75 -14.78
N GLY A 199 -12.14 9.61 -14.74
CA GLY A 199 -13.59 9.61 -14.61
C GLY A 199 -14.15 10.11 -13.27
N ASN A 200 -13.34 10.12 -12.20
CA ASN A 200 -13.76 10.58 -10.87
C ASN A 200 -12.97 11.81 -10.38
N MET A 201 -12.23 12.47 -11.27
CA MET A 201 -11.61 13.76 -10.99
C MET A 201 -12.64 14.87 -10.80
N PRO A 202 -12.33 15.95 -10.05
CA PRO A 202 -13.10 17.19 -10.12
C PRO A 202 -13.28 17.64 -11.57
N GLU A 203 -14.47 18.15 -11.91
CA GLU A 203 -14.87 18.39 -13.31
C GLU A 203 -13.88 19.32 -14.05
N ASP A 204 -13.39 20.37 -13.41
CA ASP A 204 -12.38 21.26 -13.98
C ASP A 204 -11.06 20.57 -14.32
N MET A 205 -10.63 19.63 -13.50
CA MET A 205 -9.43 18.81 -13.78
C MET A 205 -9.68 17.83 -14.91
N LYS A 206 -10.83 17.16 -14.91
CA LYS A 206 -11.25 16.20 -15.95
C LYS A 206 -11.32 16.89 -17.31
N GLU A 207 -11.96 18.05 -17.39
CA GLU A 207 -12.04 18.84 -18.63
C GLU A 207 -10.64 19.23 -19.17
N ARG A 208 -9.74 19.67 -18.30
CA ARG A 208 -8.35 19.99 -18.69
C ARG A 208 -7.61 18.77 -19.23
N ILE A 209 -7.76 17.61 -18.57
CA ILE A 209 -7.15 16.36 -19.00
C ILE A 209 -7.68 15.96 -20.38
N LEU A 210 -9.01 15.93 -20.55
CA LEU A 210 -9.63 15.53 -21.80
C LEU A 210 -9.30 16.48 -22.95
N THR A 211 -9.29 17.78 -22.69
CA THR A 211 -8.88 18.82 -23.67
C THR A 211 -7.44 18.58 -24.13
N GLN A 212 -6.52 18.32 -23.18
CA GLN A 212 -5.13 18.05 -23.53
C GLN A 212 -4.97 16.74 -24.33
N MET A 213 -5.67 15.68 -23.92
CA MET A 213 -5.66 14.41 -24.66
C MET A 213 -6.18 14.59 -26.09
N ASN A 214 -7.32 15.28 -26.27
CA ASN A 214 -7.89 15.55 -27.59
C ASN A 214 -6.95 16.38 -28.47
N LYS A 215 -6.28 17.37 -27.90
CA LYS A 215 -5.25 18.14 -28.60
C LYS A 215 -4.13 17.24 -29.12
N TRP A 216 -3.59 16.37 -28.28
CA TRP A 216 -2.49 15.47 -28.67
C TRP A 216 -2.90 14.42 -29.70
N LEU A 217 -4.16 13.99 -29.68
CA LEU A 217 -4.71 13.03 -30.67
C LEU A 217 -4.94 13.68 -32.03
N ALA A 218 -5.07 15.02 -32.09
CA ALA A 218 -5.27 15.76 -33.34
C ALA A 218 -3.94 16.18 -34.04
N GLU A 219 -2.81 16.03 -33.37
CA GLU A 219 -1.44 16.30 -33.89
C GLU A 219 -0.86 15.05 -34.60
#